data_5a56753207d1de16df5e4ccad2b4dcd7
#
_entry.id   5a56753207d1de16df5e4ccad2b4dcd7
#
_cell.length_a   1.000
_cell.length_b   1.000
_cell.length_c   1.000
_cell.angle_alpha   90.00
_cell.angle_beta   90.00
_cell.angle_gamma   90.00
#
_symmetry.space_group_name_H-M   'P 1'
#
loop_
_entity.id
_entity.type
_entity.pdbx_description
1 polymer ?
#
loop_
_entity_poly.entity_id
_entity_poly.type
_entity_poly.pdbx_seq_one_letter_code
_entity_poly.pdbx_strand_id
1 'polypeptide(L)'
;MTQTVEIAEHTDHHPCGCCGRQQPSSRLAELGQTPGVFVCAGCALWAARRAGPLSALPRLPAMLRGLLLSRGNRSKINDQAIHGTIPILPSTDLDRTATFFTPVGFTEHVRSERYVVLHSGDVELHFSLSDAATTGHCLILVGDALALWKRLRQQGIDGVQDITDQDYGLRDFTLIDPDGNRIRIGGPILHP
;
A
#
# COMPACT_ATOMS: atom_id res chain seq x y z
N MET A 1 -52.51 -43.08 17.66
CA MET A 1 -51.13 -43.17 18.14
C MET A 1 -50.26 -42.30 17.17
N THR A 2 -50.03 -41.05 17.57
CA THR A 2 -49.30 -40.08 16.75
C THR A 2 -47.88 -40.01 17.31
N GLN A 3 -46.92 -40.51 16.57
CA GLN A 3 -45.49 -40.38 16.95
C GLN A 3 -45.00 -38.99 16.58
N THR A 4 -44.65 -38.23 17.61
CA THR A 4 -43.93 -36.95 17.44
C THR A 4 -42.47 -37.26 17.16
N VAL A 5 -42.01 -36.90 15.98
CA VAL A 5 -40.59 -36.99 15.63
C VAL A 5 -39.88 -35.79 16.26
N GLU A 6 -39.10 -36.04 17.31
CA GLU A 6 -38.17 -35.06 17.88
C GLU A 6 -37.01 -34.88 16.91
N ILE A 7 -36.98 -33.71 16.26
CA ILE A 7 -35.81 -33.28 15.46
C ILE A 7 -34.75 -32.79 16.45
N ALA A 8 -33.76 -33.62 16.75
CA ALA A 8 -32.58 -33.20 17.50
C ALA A 8 -31.82 -32.16 16.66
N GLU A 9 -31.85 -30.89 17.06
CA GLU A 9 -30.97 -29.86 16.56
C GLU A 9 -29.52 -30.25 16.93
N HIS A 10 -28.80 -30.82 15.98
CA HIS A 10 -27.37 -30.98 16.07
C HIS A 10 -26.71 -29.56 15.99
N THR A 11 -26.59 -28.94 17.15
CA THR A 11 -25.79 -27.71 17.25
C THR A 11 -24.33 -28.09 17.09
N ASP A 12 -23.81 -27.89 15.86
CA ASP A 12 -22.42 -28.13 15.50
C ASP A 12 -21.55 -27.11 16.23
N HIS A 13 -20.80 -27.57 17.24
CA HIS A 13 -19.93 -26.76 18.07
C HIS A 13 -18.47 -27.05 17.73
N HIS A 14 -17.69 -26.01 17.45
CA HIS A 14 -16.27 -26.12 17.22
C HIS A 14 -15.44 -25.32 18.24
N PRO A 15 -14.24 -25.77 18.58
CA PRO A 15 -13.33 -25.00 19.40
C PRO A 15 -12.75 -23.83 18.62
N CYS A 16 -12.68 -22.66 19.24
CA CYS A 16 -11.92 -21.54 18.70
C CYS A 16 -10.41 -21.87 18.77
N GLY A 17 -9.72 -21.89 17.66
CA GLY A 17 -8.27 -22.18 17.59
C GLY A 17 -7.37 -21.20 18.34
N CYS A 18 -7.91 -20.05 18.78
CA CYS A 18 -7.16 -19.06 19.54
C CYS A 18 -7.38 -19.17 21.06
N CYS A 19 -8.64 -19.28 21.52
CA CYS A 19 -8.96 -19.31 22.97
C CYS A 19 -9.50 -20.65 23.47
N GLY A 20 -9.66 -21.64 22.60
CA GLY A 20 -10.12 -23.00 22.94
C GLY A 20 -11.61 -23.12 23.31
N ARG A 21 -12.38 -22.03 23.38
CA ARG A 21 -13.79 -22.06 23.77
C ARG A 21 -14.64 -22.73 22.70
N GLN A 22 -15.48 -23.68 23.13
CA GLN A 22 -16.50 -24.29 22.27
C GLN A 22 -17.59 -23.27 21.97
N GLN A 23 -17.93 -23.10 20.70
CA GLN A 23 -18.99 -22.21 20.25
C GLN A 23 -19.74 -22.82 19.06
N PRO A 24 -21.02 -22.47 18.86
CA PRO A 24 -21.74 -22.89 17.68
C PRO A 24 -21.08 -22.33 16.41
N SER A 25 -21.11 -23.11 15.34
CA SER A 25 -20.49 -22.72 14.04
C SER A 25 -20.97 -21.36 13.54
N SER A 26 -22.20 -20.95 13.84
CA SER A 26 -22.75 -19.63 13.50
C SER A 26 -22.03 -18.44 14.16
N ARG A 27 -21.22 -18.67 15.21
CA ARG A 27 -20.44 -17.65 15.93
C ARG A 27 -18.94 -17.74 15.67
N LEU A 28 -18.54 -18.58 14.74
CA LEU A 28 -17.16 -18.83 14.37
C LEU A 28 -16.94 -18.49 12.89
N ALA A 29 -15.76 -17.96 12.57
CA ALA A 29 -15.30 -17.81 11.21
C ALA A 29 -14.22 -18.86 10.93
N GLU A 30 -14.38 -19.65 9.89
CA GLU A 30 -13.35 -20.56 9.42
C GLU A 30 -12.24 -19.80 8.67
N LEU A 31 -10.99 -20.14 8.92
CA LEU A 31 -9.85 -19.53 8.24
C LEU A 31 -9.67 -20.19 6.88
N GLY A 32 -10.01 -19.49 5.82
CA GLY A 32 -10.18 -20.00 4.45
C GLY A 32 -8.95 -20.70 3.82
N GLN A 33 -7.73 -20.51 4.36
CA GLN A 33 -6.53 -21.22 3.89
C GLN A 33 -6.12 -22.40 4.78
N THR A 34 -6.84 -22.60 5.90
CA THR A 34 -6.54 -23.68 6.83
C THR A 34 -7.90 -24.31 7.24
N PRO A 35 -8.39 -25.27 6.44
CA PRO A 35 -9.67 -25.93 6.72
C PRO A 35 -9.72 -26.55 8.12
N GLY A 36 -10.88 -26.43 8.80
CA GLY A 36 -11.07 -26.97 10.15
C GLY A 36 -10.52 -26.07 11.27
N VAL A 37 -9.92 -24.91 10.97
CA VAL A 37 -9.49 -23.94 11.97
C VAL A 37 -10.49 -22.79 12.05
N PHE A 38 -11.10 -22.63 13.23
CA PHE A 38 -12.14 -21.63 13.49
C PHE A 38 -11.66 -20.58 14.47
N VAL A 39 -12.11 -19.31 14.29
CA VAL A 39 -11.82 -18.20 15.20
C VAL A 39 -13.12 -17.52 15.62
N CYS A 40 -13.29 -17.25 16.92
CA CYS A 40 -14.45 -16.51 17.42
C CYS A 40 -14.28 -15.00 17.24
N ALA A 41 -15.40 -14.27 17.18
CA ALA A 41 -15.41 -12.81 16.96
C ALA A 41 -14.55 -12.04 17.98
N GLY A 42 -14.52 -12.48 19.26
CA GLY A 42 -13.67 -11.86 20.29
C GLY A 42 -12.19 -12.00 20.03
N CYS A 43 -11.74 -13.18 19.59
CA CYS A 43 -10.34 -13.42 19.24
C CYS A 43 -9.95 -12.72 17.95
N ALA A 44 -10.82 -12.69 16.95
CA ALA A 44 -10.60 -11.94 15.72
C ALA A 44 -10.45 -10.43 16.00
N LEU A 45 -11.32 -9.87 16.85
CA LEU A 45 -11.25 -8.47 17.26
C LEU A 45 -9.98 -8.16 18.09
N TRP A 46 -9.60 -9.06 18.99
CA TRP A 46 -8.38 -8.93 19.78
C TRP A 46 -7.13 -8.95 18.89
N ALA A 47 -7.06 -9.87 17.93
CA ALA A 47 -5.98 -9.96 16.96
C ALA A 47 -5.92 -8.70 16.07
N ALA A 48 -7.06 -8.20 15.59
CA ALA A 48 -7.14 -6.98 14.80
C ALA A 48 -6.66 -5.73 15.57
N ARG A 49 -6.99 -5.64 16.88
CA ARG A 49 -6.52 -4.54 17.74
C ARG A 49 -5.01 -4.57 17.98
N ARG A 50 -4.43 -5.76 18.06
CA ARG A 50 -3.01 -5.95 18.36
C ARG A 50 -2.14 -5.85 17.11
N ALA A 51 -2.64 -6.32 15.97
CA ALA A 51 -1.97 -6.22 14.67
C ALA A 51 -2.11 -4.83 14.03
N GLY A 52 -3.01 -3.96 14.58
CA GLY A 52 -3.42 -2.70 14.00
C GLY A 52 -4.46 -2.90 12.86
N PRO A 53 -5.45 -2.01 12.75
CA PRO A 53 -6.51 -2.15 11.75
C PRO A 53 -5.99 -2.10 10.31
N LEU A 54 -4.81 -1.52 10.09
CA LEU A 54 -4.20 -1.38 8.77
C LEU A 54 -3.40 -2.61 8.33
N SER A 55 -2.91 -3.45 9.23
CA SER A 55 -2.13 -4.63 8.89
C SER A 55 -2.96 -5.76 8.28
N ALA A 56 -4.27 -5.77 8.51
CA ALA A 56 -5.20 -6.75 7.95
C ALA A 56 -5.78 -6.33 6.58
N LEU A 57 -5.72 -5.04 6.24
CA LEU A 57 -6.30 -4.48 5.01
C LEU A 57 -5.73 -5.06 3.70
N PRO A 58 -4.41 -5.35 3.56
CA PRO A 58 -3.87 -5.92 2.32
C PRO A 58 -4.38 -7.32 2.00
N ARG A 59 -4.91 -8.05 2.99
CA ARG A 59 -5.35 -9.45 2.85
C ARG A 59 -6.85 -9.62 2.70
N LEU A 60 -7.62 -8.53 2.78
CA LEU A 60 -9.06 -8.58 2.53
C LEU A 60 -9.31 -8.65 1.02
N PRO A 61 -10.22 -9.54 0.54
CA PRO A 61 -10.65 -9.52 -0.86
C PRO A 61 -11.13 -8.11 -1.24
N ALA A 62 -10.82 -7.68 -2.46
CA ALA A 62 -11.15 -6.35 -2.97
C ALA A 62 -12.63 -5.98 -2.76
N MET A 63 -13.51 -6.98 -2.81
CA MET A 63 -14.95 -6.85 -2.58
C MET A 63 -15.30 -6.44 -1.13
N LEU A 64 -14.59 -6.97 -0.12
CA LEU A 64 -14.80 -6.60 1.29
C LEU A 64 -14.13 -5.26 1.64
N ARG A 65 -13.02 -4.92 0.98
CA ARG A 65 -12.39 -3.59 1.06
C ARG A 65 -13.37 -2.50 0.63
N GLY A 66 -14.05 -2.70 -0.49
CA GLY A 66 -15.09 -1.78 -0.98
C GLY A 66 -16.26 -1.63 0.03
N LEU A 67 -16.70 -2.71 0.66
CA LEU A 67 -17.83 -2.70 1.59
C LEU A 67 -17.51 -2.03 2.93
N LEU A 68 -16.30 -2.19 3.46
CA LEU A 68 -15.85 -1.57 4.72
C LEU A 68 -15.51 -0.10 4.55
N LEU A 69 -14.97 0.29 3.40
CA LEU A 69 -14.67 1.68 3.06
C LEU A 69 -15.92 2.45 2.62
N SER A 70 -16.94 1.77 2.06
CA SER A 70 -18.19 2.41 1.61
C SER A 70 -19.18 2.71 2.74
N ARG A 71 -19.05 2.11 3.94
CA ARG A 71 -19.94 2.40 5.08
C ARG A 71 -19.65 3.70 5.83
N GLY A 72 -18.52 4.35 5.53
CA GLY A 72 -18.09 5.59 6.20
C GLY A 72 -18.42 6.89 5.47
N ASN A 73 -18.76 6.86 4.20
CA ASN A 73 -19.12 8.09 3.48
C ASN A 73 -19.90 7.79 2.19
N ARG A 74 -21.21 7.56 2.30
CA ARG A 74 -22.12 7.86 1.18
C ARG A 74 -22.43 9.36 1.17
N SER A 75 -21.43 10.21 1.17
CA SER A 75 -21.57 11.49 0.50
C SER A 75 -21.68 11.17 -0.98
N LYS A 76 -22.69 11.73 -1.64
CA LYS A 76 -22.88 11.71 -3.09
C LYS A 76 -21.51 11.79 -3.73
N ILE A 77 -21.12 10.77 -4.51
CA ILE A 77 -19.92 10.84 -5.33
C ILE A 77 -20.17 12.04 -6.22
N ASN A 78 -19.52 13.15 -5.90
CA ASN A 78 -19.48 14.30 -6.78
C ASN A 78 -18.59 13.84 -7.92
N ASP A 79 -19.16 13.63 -9.11
CA ASP A 79 -18.42 13.24 -10.34
C ASP A 79 -17.27 14.20 -10.68
N GLN A 80 -17.18 15.34 -9.96
CA GLN A 80 -16.14 16.36 -10.07
C GLN A 80 -15.09 16.27 -8.95
N ALA A 81 -15.13 15.24 -8.08
CA ALA A 81 -14.13 15.07 -7.03
C ALA A 81 -12.77 14.71 -7.65
N ILE A 82 -11.72 15.44 -7.24
CA ILE A 82 -10.34 15.08 -7.58
C ILE A 82 -9.95 13.87 -6.74
N HIS A 83 -9.59 12.76 -7.38
CA HIS A 83 -9.23 11.51 -6.72
C HIS A 83 -7.73 11.35 -6.48
N GLY A 84 -6.90 12.17 -7.13
CA GLY A 84 -5.45 12.14 -6.97
C GLY A 84 -4.75 12.98 -8.03
N THR A 85 -3.44 13.02 -7.94
CA THR A 85 -2.55 13.60 -8.94
C THR A 85 -1.42 12.63 -9.19
N ILE A 86 -0.99 12.51 -10.44
CA ILE A 86 0.12 11.67 -10.84
C ILE A 86 1.12 12.56 -11.57
N PRO A 87 2.39 12.64 -11.13
CA PRO A 87 3.40 13.39 -11.84
C PRO A 87 3.76 12.68 -13.15
N ILE A 88 3.84 13.43 -14.24
CA ILE A 88 4.34 12.96 -15.54
C ILE A 88 5.60 13.74 -15.85
N LEU A 89 6.74 13.06 -15.82
CA LEU A 89 8.05 13.65 -16.03
C LEU A 89 8.54 13.34 -17.46
N PRO A 90 9.32 14.24 -18.09
CA PRO A 90 9.93 13.97 -19.38
C PRO A 90 11.10 12.98 -19.23
N SER A 91 11.31 12.17 -20.24
CA SER A 91 12.46 11.28 -20.36
C SER A 91 12.94 11.24 -21.82
N THR A 92 14.23 11.23 -22.05
CA THR A 92 14.82 11.02 -23.38
C THR A 92 15.10 9.55 -23.67
N ASP A 93 15.06 8.69 -22.63
CA ASP A 93 15.28 7.24 -22.72
C ASP A 93 14.52 6.53 -21.61
N LEU A 94 13.39 5.91 -21.96
CA LEU A 94 12.49 5.24 -21.01
C LEU A 94 13.12 4.00 -20.35
N ASP A 95 14.05 3.30 -21.01
CA ASP A 95 14.74 2.13 -20.46
C ASP A 95 15.74 2.54 -19.39
N ARG A 96 16.53 3.56 -19.68
CA ARG A 96 17.44 4.18 -18.72
C ARG A 96 16.68 4.70 -17.50
N THR A 97 15.55 5.37 -17.72
CA THR A 97 14.71 5.90 -16.65
C THR A 97 14.16 4.77 -15.76
N ALA A 98 13.58 3.73 -16.34
CA ALA A 98 13.05 2.61 -15.57
C ALA A 98 14.14 1.93 -14.73
N THR A 99 15.33 1.72 -15.32
CA THR A 99 16.48 1.15 -14.62
C THR A 99 16.96 2.03 -13.46
N PHE A 100 17.00 3.35 -13.66
CA PHE A 100 17.44 4.32 -12.65
C PHE A 100 16.54 4.34 -11.41
N PHE A 101 15.22 4.17 -11.57
CA PHE A 101 14.28 4.20 -10.45
C PHE A 101 14.14 2.86 -9.72
N THR A 102 14.71 1.76 -10.24
CA THR A 102 14.66 0.45 -9.57
C THR A 102 15.28 0.47 -8.15
N PRO A 103 16.48 0.99 -7.91
CA PRO A 103 17.05 1.08 -6.56
C PRO A 103 16.29 2.06 -5.64
N VAL A 104 15.53 2.99 -6.18
CA VAL A 104 14.64 3.87 -5.39
C VAL A 104 13.46 3.07 -4.81
N GLY A 105 13.07 1.98 -5.45
CA GLY A 105 11.98 1.08 -5.04
C GLY A 105 10.80 1.09 -6.01
N PHE A 106 10.99 1.61 -7.22
CA PHE A 106 9.99 1.55 -8.28
C PHE A 106 10.22 0.37 -9.20
N THR A 107 9.14 -0.18 -9.72
CA THR A 107 9.15 -1.22 -10.75
C THR A 107 8.25 -0.79 -11.92
N GLU A 108 8.61 -1.22 -13.12
CA GLU A 108 7.80 -0.96 -14.30
C GLU A 108 6.47 -1.70 -14.21
N HIS A 109 5.38 -0.99 -14.48
CA HIS A 109 4.02 -1.53 -14.46
C HIS A 109 3.39 -1.57 -15.86
N VAL A 110 3.46 -0.47 -16.60
CA VAL A 110 2.92 -0.35 -17.97
C VAL A 110 3.95 0.34 -18.85
N ARG A 111 4.06 -0.11 -20.10
CA ARG A 111 4.94 0.49 -21.11
C ARG A 111 4.26 0.60 -22.47
N SER A 112 4.55 1.68 -23.13
CA SER A 112 4.34 1.86 -24.58
C SER A 112 5.63 2.40 -25.22
N GLU A 113 5.62 2.62 -26.53
CA GLU A 113 6.77 3.19 -27.25
C GLU A 113 7.20 4.57 -26.72
N ARG A 114 6.26 5.36 -26.22
CA ARG A 114 6.49 6.75 -25.81
C ARG A 114 6.16 7.04 -24.35
N TYR A 115 5.89 6.00 -23.52
CA TYR A 115 5.41 6.21 -22.16
C TYR A 115 5.71 5.02 -21.26
N VAL A 116 6.13 5.28 -20.04
CA VAL A 116 6.29 4.26 -19.00
C VAL A 116 5.65 4.69 -17.71
N VAL A 117 4.99 3.74 -17.06
CA VAL A 117 4.43 3.87 -15.71
C VAL A 117 5.30 3.05 -14.76
N LEU A 118 5.86 3.70 -13.77
CA LEU A 118 6.57 3.06 -12.67
C LEU A 118 5.71 3.11 -11.43
N HIS A 119 5.68 2.04 -10.64
CA HIS A 119 4.92 1.98 -9.40
C HIS A 119 5.78 1.52 -8.22
N SER A 120 5.40 1.96 -7.01
CA SER A 120 5.94 1.51 -5.73
C SER A 120 4.79 1.49 -4.72
N GLY A 121 4.24 0.29 -4.44
CA GLY A 121 2.99 0.16 -3.70
C GLY A 121 1.82 0.85 -4.42
N ASP A 122 1.18 1.81 -3.75
CA ASP A 122 0.05 2.58 -4.31
C ASP A 122 0.50 3.91 -4.98
N VAL A 123 1.81 4.15 -5.09
CA VAL A 123 2.38 5.37 -5.68
C VAL A 123 2.80 5.09 -7.12
N GLU A 124 2.41 5.98 -8.02
CA GLU A 124 2.79 5.94 -9.43
C GLU A 124 3.65 7.14 -9.81
N LEU A 125 4.61 6.91 -10.68
CA LEU A 125 5.47 7.91 -11.30
C LEU A 125 5.52 7.61 -12.78
N HIS A 126 5.07 8.55 -13.60
CA HIS A 126 4.94 8.37 -15.04
C HIS A 126 6.03 9.14 -15.77
N PHE A 127 6.47 8.60 -16.91
CA PHE A 127 7.41 9.26 -17.80
C PHE A 127 6.92 9.22 -19.24
N SER A 128 7.02 10.36 -19.91
CA SER A 128 6.74 10.48 -21.35
C SER A 128 8.05 10.72 -22.11
N LEU A 129 8.22 10.00 -23.22
CA LEU A 129 9.35 10.20 -24.13
C LEU A 129 9.28 11.61 -24.71
N SER A 130 10.35 12.38 -24.54
CA SER A 130 10.48 13.75 -24.99
C SER A 130 11.76 13.93 -25.79
N ASP A 131 11.67 14.59 -26.93
CA ASP A 131 12.83 14.95 -27.74
C ASP A 131 13.50 16.26 -27.27
N ALA A 132 12.86 16.96 -26.34
CA ALA A 132 13.36 18.22 -25.78
C ALA A 132 13.98 18.00 -24.39
N ALA A 133 15.09 18.66 -24.12
CA ALA A 133 15.72 18.69 -22.79
C ALA A 133 14.89 19.56 -21.83
N THR A 134 13.72 19.05 -21.45
CA THR A 134 12.87 19.65 -20.42
C THR A 134 13.03 18.88 -19.12
N THR A 135 12.91 19.53 -17.99
CA THR A 135 13.00 18.90 -16.68
C THR A 135 11.71 19.09 -15.89
N GLY A 136 11.29 18.04 -15.21
CA GLY A 136 10.14 18.08 -14.32
C GLY A 136 10.55 18.08 -12.85
N HIS A 137 9.58 18.41 -11.98
CA HIS A 137 9.76 18.40 -10.53
C HIS A 137 8.58 17.66 -9.89
N CYS A 138 8.88 16.81 -8.89
CA CYS A 138 7.85 16.23 -8.04
C CYS A 138 8.37 16.04 -6.61
N LEU A 139 7.44 15.82 -5.68
CA LEU A 139 7.73 15.43 -4.29
C LEU A 139 7.13 14.04 -4.04
N ILE A 140 7.98 13.14 -3.55
CA ILE A 140 7.59 11.81 -3.08
C ILE A 140 7.72 11.79 -1.56
N LEU A 141 6.67 11.33 -0.87
CA LEU A 141 6.69 11.15 0.57
C LEU A 141 7.00 9.70 0.92
N VAL A 142 7.95 9.50 1.84
CA VAL A 142 8.40 8.19 2.33
C VAL A 142 8.33 8.13 3.86
N GLY A 143 8.26 6.94 4.42
CA GLY A 143 8.25 6.76 5.87
C GLY A 143 9.56 7.14 6.56
N ASP A 144 10.70 6.88 5.90
CA ASP A 144 12.05 7.19 6.42
C ASP A 144 12.96 7.64 5.27
N ALA A 145 13.07 8.96 5.08
CA ALA A 145 13.90 9.56 4.06
C ALA A 145 15.40 9.36 4.33
N LEU A 146 15.80 9.32 5.61
CA LEU A 146 17.21 9.12 5.99
C LEU A 146 17.69 7.71 5.65
N ALA A 147 16.88 6.69 5.93
CA ALA A 147 17.21 5.31 5.59
C ALA A 147 17.31 5.12 4.07
N LEU A 148 16.37 5.68 3.30
CA LEU A 148 16.42 5.64 1.85
C LEU A 148 17.65 6.37 1.30
N TRP A 149 17.94 7.58 1.78
CA TRP A 149 19.12 8.37 1.38
C TRP A 149 20.43 7.60 1.62
N LYS A 150 20.61 7.02 2.83
CA LYS A 150 21.78 6.20 3.16
C LYS A 150 21.96 5.03 2.20
N ARG A 151 20.87 4.33 1.90
CA ARG A 151 20.87 3.18 0.98
C ARG A 151 21.31 3.59 -0.43
N LEU A 152 20.72 4.65 -0.98
CA LEU A 152 21.05 5.12 -2.33
C LEU A 152 22.52 5.61 -2.43
N ARG A 153 23.01 6.30 -1.39
CA ARG A 153 24.41 6.72 -1.31
C ARG A 153 25.36 5.53 -1.22
N GLN A 154 25.04 4.51 -0.42
CA GLN A 154 25.84 3.28 -0.31
C GLN A 154 25.86 2.48 -1.62
N GLN A 155 24.79 2.52 -2.39
CA GLN A 155 24.71 1.89 -3.71
C GLN A 155 25.39 2.71 -4.82
N GLY A 156 25.91 3.89 -4.51
CA GLY A 156 26.59 4.76 -5.47
C GLY A 156 25.66 5.33 -6.54
N ILE A 157 24.39 5.54 -6.22
CA ILE A 157 23.42 6.12 -7.16
C ILE A 157 23.79 7.59 -7.41
N ASP A 158 24.01 7.92 -8.67
CA ASP A 158 24.28 9.28 -9.09
C ASP A 158 23.08 10.21 -8.86
N GLY A 159 23.36 11.52 -8.72
CA GLY A 159 22.30 12.53 -8.58
C GLY A 159 21.67 12.63 -7.18
N VAL A 160 22.05 11.81 -6.20
CA VAL A 160 21.58 11.91 -4.82
C VAL A 160 22.24 13.10 -4.13
N GLN A 161 21.47 14.17 -3.87
CA GLN A 161 21.92 15.37 -3.17
C GLN A 161 21.96 15.15 -1.65
N ASP A 162 22.52 16.11 -0.92
CA ASP A 162 22.58 16.04 0.55
C ASP A 162 21.17 16.11 1.17
N ILE A 163 20.99 15.37 2.27
CA ILE A 163 19.75 15.35 3.04
C ILE A 163 19.76 16.46 4.08
N THR A 164 18.62 17.12 4.28
CA THR A 164 18.49 18.27 5.18
C THR A 164 17.14 18.24 5.90
N ASP A 165 17.13 18.69 7.15
CA ASP A 165 15.90 18.96 7.89
C ASP A 165 15.36 20.32 7.46
N GLN A 166 14.06 20.35 7.12
CA GLN A 166 13.38 21.54 6.59
C GLN A 166 12.50 22.16 7.68
N ASP A 167 12.31 23.46 7.62
CA ASP A 167 11.48 24.25 8.56
C ASP A 167 10.01 23.84 8.54
N TYR A 168 9.56 23.20 7.44
CA TYR A 168 8.20 22.67 7.32
C TYR A 168 8.03 21.24 7.90
N GLY A 169 9.02 20.76 8.67
CA GLY A 169 8.91 19.52 9.46
C GLY A 169 9.21 18.23 8.72
N LEU A 170 9.76 18.30 7.52
CA LEU A 170 10.24 17.13 6.80
C LEU A 170 11.77 17.10 6.78
N ARG A 171 12.32 15.90 6.77
CA ARG A 171 13.70 15.64 6.34
C ARG A 171 13.66 15.22 4.89
N ASP A 172 14.34 15.93 4.01
CA ASP A 172 14.32 15.62 2.58
C ASP A 172 15.67 15.73 1.89
N PHE A 173 15.75 15.09 0.73
CA PHE A 173 16.84 15.25 -0.23
C PHE A 173 16.27 15.31 -1.65
N THR A 174 17.07 15.81 -2.60
CA THR A 174 16.72 15.78 -4.01
C THR A 174 17.50 14.66 -4.71
N LEU A 175 16.80 13.83 -5.46
CA LEU A 175 17.34 12.91 -6.43
C LEU A 175 17.21 13.54 -7.81
N ILE A 176 18.32 13.66 -8.56
CA ILE A 176 18.34 14.16 -9.94
C ILE A 176 18.49 12.93 -10.83
N ASP A 177 17.52 12.69 -11.71
CA ASP A 177 17.58 11.58 -12.65
C ASP A 177 18.49 11.89 -13.85
N PRO A 178 18.76 10.91 -14.74
CA PRO A 178 19.64 11.11 -15.90
C PRO A 178 19.17 12.16 -16.92
N ASP A 179 17.89 12.55 -16.89
CA ASP A 179 17.32 13.59 -17.74
C ASP A 179 17.24 14.96 -17.03
N GLY A 180 17.75 15.03 -15.78
CA GLY A 180 17.76 16.26 -14.98
C GLY A 180 16.46 16.53 -14.24
N ASN A 181 15.49 15.62 -14.24
CA ASN A 181 14.30 15.76 -13.39
C ASN A 181 14.70 15.79 -11.91
N ARG A 182 14.03 16.63 -11.14
CA ARG A 182 14.32 16.83 -9.72
C ARG A 182 13.22 16.19 -8.88
N ILE A 183 13.49 15.03 -8.31
CA ILE A 183 12.59 14.29 -7.46
C ILE A 183 12.98 14.60 -6.00
N ARG A 184 12.18 15.42 -5.32
CA ARG A 184 12.35 15.63 -3.89
C ARG A 184 11.76 14.45 -3.15
N ILE A 185 12.53 13.85 -2.24
CA ILE A 185 12.11 12.70 -1.44
C ILE A 185 12.15 13.11 0.03
N GLY A 186 10.99 13.16 0.66
CA GLY A 186 10.83 13.67 2.02
C GLY A 186 10.09 12.70 2.93
N GLY A 187 10.40 12.74 4.22
CA GLY A 187 9.73 11.97 5.26
C GLY A 187 9.74 12.72 6.59
N PRO A 188 9.02 12.21 7.60
CA PRO A 188 9.02 12.82 8.93
C PRO A 188 10.44 12.82 9.52
N ILE A 189 10.75 13.84 10.30
CA ILE A 189 11.98 13.89 11.09
C ILE A 189 11.81 12.89 12.24
N LEU A 190 12.38 11.69 12.08
CA LEU A 190 12.38 10.67 13.11
C LEU A 190 13.49 11.00 14.12
N HIS A 191 13.10 11.26 15.37
CA HIS A 191 14.04 11.36 16.47
C HIS A 191 14.39 9.96 16.97
N PRO A 192 15.64 9.68 17.34
CA PRO A 192 16.06 8.40 17.88
C PRO A 192 15.43 8.07 19.23
#